data_d07dda07c01bb99c6402294541b1b7e2
#
_entry.id   d07dda07c01bb99c6402294541b1b7e2
#
_cell.length_a   1.000
_cell.length_b   1.000
_cell.length_c   1.000
_cell.angle_alpha   90.00
_cell.angle_beta   90.00
_cell.angle_gamma   90.00
#
_symmetry.space_group_name_H-M   'P 1'
#
loop_
_entity.id
_entity.type
_entity.pdbx_description
1 polymer ?
#
loop_
_entity_poly.entity_id
_entity_poly.type
_entity_poly.pdbx_seq_one_letter_code
_entity_poly.pdbx_strand_id
1 'polypeptide(L)'
;MHRRVTLIACGAVLAAAGALRAEPPAAAPPASSSAAAPPASPTTAAPTEDPGKRLYARHCLSCHQADGGGVPNMQPAIAGGIWVKGDPGALASFVLTGGFDSAQRKDSAVDNVMPPFAQLSDEDLAAILTYIRQKFGGGASAVDAAQVAAARANIPR
;
A
#
# COMPACT_ATOMS: atom_id res chain seq x y z
N MET A 1 -49.79 23.18 -12.72
CA MET A 1 -50.55 21.96 -12.33
C MET A 1 -49.73 21.31 -11.21
N HIS A 2 -50.02 21.61 -10.04
CA HIS A 2 -50.85 21.07 -8.98
C HIS A 2 -50.52 19.64 -8.55
N ARG A 3 -50.13 19.58 -7.26
CA ARG A 3 -50.54 18.69 -6.16
C ARG A 3 -49.58 17.54 -5.86
N ARG A 4 -49.34 17.06 -4.65
CA ARG A 4 -49.95 17.34 -3.33
C ARG A 4 -48.93 16.93 -2.25
N VAL A 5 -48.94 17.70 -1.18
CA VAL A 5 -48.41 17.39 0.13
C VAL A 5 -49.27 16.27 0.77
N THR A 6 -48.63 15.33 1.44
CA THR A 6 -49.32 14.53 2.46
C THR A 6 -48.40 14.40 3.67
N LEU A 7 -48.72 15.15 4.69
CA LEU A 7 -48.33 14.91 6.07
C LEU A 7 -49.18 13.75 6.62
N ILE A 8 -48.57 12.81 7.32
CA ILE A 8 -49.26 11.99 8.32
C ILE A 8 -48.40 11.99 9.59
N ALA A 9 -49.04 12.43 10.64
CA ALA A 9 -48.53 12.57 11.99
C ALA A 9 -48.89 11.32 12.87
N CYS A 10 -48.21 11.30 14.02
CA CYS A 10 -48.62 10.70 15.30
C CYS A 10 -48.48 9.18 15.52
N GLY A 11 -47.83 8.89 16.62
CA GLY A 11 -47.91 7.63 17.34
C GLY A 11 -46.82 7.44 18.37
N ALA A 12 -46.99 8.07 19.52
CA ALA A 12 -47.03 7.56 20.90
C ALA A 12 -45.87 6.71 21.45
N VAL A 13 -45.17 7.34 22.34
CA VAL A 13 -44.65 6.99 23.68
C VAL A 13 -44.98 5.58 24.19
N LEU A 14 -43.95 4.83 24.54
CA LEU A 14 -43.99 3.88 25.65
C LEU A 14 -42.66 3.93 26.43
N ALA A 15 -42.74 4.45 27.64
CA ALA A 15 -41.73 4.37 28.67
C ALA A 15 -41.69 2.93 29.23
N ALA A 16 -40.53 2.30 29.22
CA ALA A 16 -40.28 1.11 30.03
C ALA A 16 -39.10 1.41 30.96
N ALA A 17 -39.43 1.58 32.24
CA ALA A 17 -38.50 1.59 33.34
C ALA A 17 -37.93 0.18 33.51
N GLY A 18 -36.61 0.02 33.30
CA GLY A 18 -35.86 -1.19 33.53
C GLY A 18 -34.78 -0.97 34.59
N ALA A 19 -34.90 -1.71 35.66
CA ALA A 19 -34.14 -1.66 36.91
C ALA A 19 -32.63 -1.60 36.74
N LEU A 20 -32.00 -0.69 37.50
CA LEU A 20 -30.56 -0.69 37.82
C LEU A 20 -30.20 -1.99 38.53
N ARG A 21 -29.47 -2.85 37.88
CA ARG A 21 -28.77 -3.97 38.52
C ARG A 21 -27.34 -3.52 38.75
N ALA A 22 -27.01 -3.29 40.00
CA ALA A 22 -25.64 -3.03 40.42
C ALA A 22 -24.79 -4.29 40.23
N GLU A 23 -23.80 -4.26 39.37
CA GLU A 23 -22.77 -5.28 39.25
C GLU A 23 -21.72 -5.07 40.33
N PRO A 24 -21.24 -6.13 41.02
CA PRO A 24 -20.16 -6.00 41.99
C PRO A 24 -18.83 -5.70 41.30
N PRO A 25 -17.89 -4.96 41.94
CA PRO A 25 -16.63 -4.64 41.35
C PRO A 25 -15.80 -5.90 41.08
N ALA A 26 -15.37 -6.09 39.84
CA ALA A 26 -14.47 -7.14 39.44
C ALA A 26 -13.12 -6.97 40.14
N ALA A 27 -12.66 -8.04 40.77
CA ALA A 27 -11.36 -8.12 41.43
C ALA A 27 -10.23 -7.84 40.44
N ALA A 28 -9.30 -6.98 40.87
CA ALA A 28 -8.09 -6.67 40.11
C ALA A 28 -7.25 -7.95 39.87
N PRO A 29 -6.72 -8.13 38.64
CA PRO A 29 -5.80 -9.23 38.39
C PRO A 29 -4.48 -9.04 39.14
N PRO A 30 -3.83 -10.12 39.59
CA PRO A 30 -2.54 -10.04 40.31
C PRO A 30 -1.46 -9.47 39.35
N ALA A 31 -0.64 -8.60 39.91
CA ALA A 31 0.51 -8.03 39.24
C ALA A 31 1.42 -9.14 38.67
N SER A 32 1.50 -9.23 37.37
CA SER A 32 2.45 -10.11 36.69
C SER A 32 3.87 -9.62 36.96
N SER A 33 4.60 -10.46 37.69
CA SER A 33 6.04 -10.36 37.92
C SER A 33 6.75 -10.16 36.57
N SER A 34 7.41 -9.02 36.41
CA SER A 34 8.28 -8.74 35.27
C SER A 34 9.47 -9.69 35.33
N ALA A 35 9.38 -10.80 34.63
CA ALA A 35 10.56 -11.64 34.39
C ALA A 35 11.48 -10.85 33.44
N ALA A 36 12.67 -10.53 33.94
CA ALA A 36 13.73 -9.91 33.14
C ALA A 36 13.97 -10.77 31.87
N ALA A 37 13.82 -10.17 30.70
CA ALA A 37 14.18 -10.83 29.46
C ALA A 37 15.67 -11.19 29.47
N PRO A 38 16.05 -12.38 29.02
CA PRO A 38 17.48 -12.74 28.91
C PRO A 38 18.15 -11.78 27.93
N PRO A 39 19.46 -11.45 28.15
CA PRO A 39 20.17 -10.58 27.22
C PRO A 39 20.13 -11.19 25.81
N ALA A 40 19.68 -10.40 24.85
CA ALA A 40 19.68 -10.79 23.45
C ALA A 40 21.11 -11.15 23.04
N SER A 41 21.36 -12.41 22.74
CA SER A 41 22.62 -12.87 22.15
C SER A 41 22.84 -12.03 20.86
N PRO A 42 24.09 -11.62 20.57
CA PRO A 42 24.38 -10.95 19.32
C PRO A 42 24.05 -11.93 18.19
N THR A 43 22.89 -11.75 17.57
CA THR A 43 22.56 -12.44 16.33
C THR A 43 23.59 -11.98 15.32
N THR A 44 24.48 -12.86 14.91
CA THR A 44 25.34 -12.68 13.75
C THR A 44 24.40 -12.38 12.60
N ALA A 45 24.33 -11.11 12.21
CA ALA A 45 23.48 -10.68 11.11
C ALA A 45 23.93 -11.43 9.86
N ALA A 46 23.12 -12.36 9.40
CA ALA A 46 23.23 -12.87 8.02
C ALA A 46 23.26 -11.65 7.10
N PRO A 47 23.98 -11.69 5.96
CA PRO A 47 24.02 -10.57 5.01
C PRO A 47 22.58 -10.10 4.80
N THR A 48 22.27 -8.89 5.24
CA THR A 48 20.92 -8.35 5.18
C THR A 48 20.59 -8.21 3.69
N GLU A 49 19.76 -9.13 3.20
CA GLU A 49 19.24 -9.07 1.84
C GLU A 49 18.62 -7.67 1.61
N ASP A 50 18.96 -7.05 0.48
CA ASP A 50 18.42 -5.76 0.07
C ASP A 50 16.91 -5.71 0.29
N PRO A 51 16.40 -4.81 1.15
CA PRO A 51 14.97 -4.71 1.44
C PRO A 51 14.14 -4.44 0.18
N GLY A 52 14.64 -3.67 -0.78
CA GLY A 52 13.98 -3.41 -2.05
C GLY A 52 13.83 -4.68 -2.89
N LYS A 53 14.88 -5.52 -2.94
CA LYS A 53 14.82 -6.82 -3.63
C LYS A 53 13.77 -7.74 -3.01
N ARG A 54 13.74 -7.82 -1.68
CA ARG A 54 12.77 -8.66 -0.95
C ARG A 54 11.33 -8.20 -1.17
N LEU A 55 11.10 -6.90 -1.13
CA LEU A 55 9.79 -6.30 -1.39
C LEU A 55 9.38 -6.44 -2.86
N TYR A 56 10.33 -6.27 -3.80
CA TYR A 56 10.09 -6.55 -5.22
C TYR A 56 9.65 -8.00 -5.44
N ALA A 57 10.31 -8.96 -4.80
CA ALA A 57 9.94 -10.36 -4.89
C ALA A 57 8.51 -10.64 -4.40
N ARG A 58 8.07 -9.90 -3.39
CA ARG A 58 6.72 -10.06 -2.83
C ARG A 58 5.63 -9.42 -3.68
N HIS A 59 5.88 -8.25 -4.26
CA HIS A 59 4.84 -7.40 -4.83
C HIS A 59 4.88 -7.29 -6.37
N CYS A 60 6.04 -7.52 -6.98
CA CYS A 60 6.26 -7.17 -8.39
C CYS A 60 6.70 -8.37 -9.25
N LEU A 61 7.43 -9.31 -8.64
CA LEU A 61 8.10 -10.43 -9.33
C LEU A 61 7.15 -11.28 -10.17
N SER A 62 5.95 -11.57 -9.67
CA SER A 62 4.96 -12.43 -10.34
C SER A 62 4.58 -11.93 -11.73
N CYS A 63 4.54 -10.60 -11.90
CA CYS A 63 4.19 -9.96 -13.16
C CYS A 63 5.42 -9.53 -13.97
N HIS A 64 6.41 -8.93 -13.30
CA HIS A 64 7.55 -8.31 -13.98
C HIS A 64 8.77 -9.21 -14.10
N GLN A 65 8.74 -10.43 -13.55
CA GLN A 65 9.79 -11.43 -13.58
C GLN A 65 11.12 -10.97 -12.92
N ALA A 66 12.06 -11.89 -12.72
CA ALA A 66 13.32 -11.60 -12.02
C ALA A 66 14.30 -10.74 -12.84
N ASP A 67 14.14 -10.73 -14.14
CA ASP A 67 14.93 -9.97 -15.11
C ASP A 67 14.28 -8.62 -15.49
N GLY A 68 13.05 -8.38 -15.03
CA GLY A 68 12.27 -7.20 -15.42
C GLY A 68 11.73 -7.28 -16.85
N GLY A 69 11.80 -8.45 -17.49
CA GLY A 69 11.37 -8.68 -18.86
C GLY A 69 9.85 -8.73 -19.06
N GLY A 70 9.09 -8.89 -17.96
CA GLY A 70 7.65 -9.06 -18.05
C GLY A 70 7.23 -10.37 -18.70
N VAL A 71 6.01 -10.41 -19.22
CA VAL A 71 5.46 -11.56 -19.95
C VAL A 71 4.89 -11.05 -21.28
N PRO A 72 5.34 -11.58 -22.42
CA PRO A 72 4.87 -11.12 -23.73
C PRO A 72 3.34 -11.10 -23.83
N ASN A 73 2.77 -10.03 -24.34
CA ASN A 73 1.34 -9.77 -24.50
C ASN A 73 0.52 -9.70 -23.19
N MET A 74 1.14 -9.84 -22.04
CA MET A 74 0.46 -9.80 -20.72
C MET A 74 0.97 -8.67 -19.84
N GLN A 75 2.26 -8.64 -19.55
CA GLN A 75 2.88 -7.60 -18.74
C GLN A 75 4.08 -6.99 -19.50
N PRO A 76 4.17 -5.65 -19.60
CA PRO A 76 5.28 -5.03 -20.28
C PRO A 76 6.59 -5.20 -19.50
N ALA A 77 7.69 -5.23 -20.25
CA ALA A 77 9.02 -5.16 -19.67
C ALA A 77 9.22 -3.82 -18.95
N ILE A 78 9.81 -3.88 -17.76
CA ILE A 78 10.27 -2.69 -17.03
C ILE A 78 11.76 -2.44 -17.24
N ALA A 79 12.52 -3.50 -17.56
CA ALA A 79 13.96 -3.41 -17.81
C ALA A 79 14.24 -2.47 -18.98
N GLY A 80 15.08 -1.46 -18.72
CA GLY A 80 15.44 -0.46 -19.72
C GLY A 80 14.33 0.55 -20.07
N GLY A 81 13.15 0.43 -19.49
CA GLY A 81 12.01 1.27 -19.76
C GLY A 81 12.20 2.74 -19.38
N ILE A 82 11.43 3.62 -20.00
CA ILE A 82 11.52 5.08 -19.78
C ILE A 82 11.15 5.46 -18.34
N TRP A 83 10.22 4.75 -17.71
CA TRP A 83 9.78 5.01 -16.35
C TRP A 83 10.88 4.76 -15.33
N VAL A 84 11.59 3.62 -15.45
CA VAL A 84 12.61 3.25 -14.48
C VAL A 84 13.90 4.08 -14.62
N LYS A 85 14.11 4.71 -15.78
CA LYS A 85 15.24 5.63 -16.05
C LYS A 85 14.88 7.09 -15.81
N GLY A 86 13.60 7.42 -15.87
CA GLY A 86 13.08 8.77 -15.82
C GLY A 86 13.04 9.39 -14.42
N ASP A 87 12.12 10.33 -14.24
CA ASP A 87 11.93 11.05 -12.98
C ASP A 87 11.41 10.10 -11.88
N PRO A 88 12.03 10.10 -10.67
CA PRO A 88 11.64 9.21 -9.59
C PRO A 88 10.25 9.51 -9.02
N GLY A 89 9.81 10.77 -8.99
CA GLY A 89 8.48 11.16 -8.52
C GLY A 89 7.39 10.71 -9.48
N ALA A 90 7.63 10.84 -10.79
CA ALA A 90 6.72 10.33 -11.82
C ALA A 90 6.59 8.80 -11.74
N LEU A 91 7.70 8.08 -11.53
CA LEU A 91 7.67 6.63 -11.31
C LEU A 91 6.89 6.27 -10.04
N ALA A 92 7.09 7.01 -8.94
CA ALA A 92 6.34 6.79 -7.71
C ALA A 92 4.83 7.00 -7.91
N SER A 93 4.43 8.10 -8.56
CA SER A 93 3.02 8.36 -8.90
C SER A 93 2.42 7.25 -9.75
N PHE A 94 3.18 6.80 -10.77
CA PHE A 94 2.76 5.72 -11.66
C PHE A 94 2.48 4.41 -10.90
N VAL A 95 3.34 4.03 -9.97
CA VAL A 95 3.17 2.80 -9.19
C VAL A 95 2.07 2.95 -8.13
N LEU A 96 1.96 4.09 -7.49
CA LEU A 96 0.91 4.37 -6.51
C LEU A 96 -0.50 4.30 -7.11
N THR A 97 -0.65 4.71 -8.37
CA THR A 97 -1.96 4.75 -9.06
C THR A 97 -2.28 3.48 -9.85
N GLY A 98 -1.34 2.53 -9.95
CA GLY A 98 -1.53 1.31 -10.73
C GLY A 98 -1.25 1.47 -12.22
N GLY A 99 -0.32 2.33 -12.55
CA GLY A 99 0.13 2.51 -13.92
C GLY A 99 -0.78 3.43 -14.75
N PHE A 100 -0.97 3.08 -16.00
CA PHE A 100 -1.79 3.86 -16.94
C PHE A 100 -3.26 3.91 -16.53
N ASP A 101 -3.89 5.06 -16.71
CA ASP A 101 -5.34 5.19 -16.59
C ASP A 101 -6.09 4.41 -17.70
N SER A 102 -7.41 4.34 -17.58
CA SER A 102 -8.24 3.60 -18.54
C SER A 102 -8.17 4.15 -19.98
N ALA A 103 -7.88 5.44 -20.15
CA ALA A 103 -7.73 6.06 -21.47
C ALA A 103 -6.40 5.66 -22.11
N GLN A 104 -5.31 5.67 -21.34
CA GLN A 104 -3.99 5.28 -21.80
C GLN A 104 -3.89 3.77 -22.09
N ARG A 105 -4.73 2.95 -21.44
CA ARG A 105 -4.78 1.49 -21.65
C ARG A 105 -5.41 1.06 -22.97
N LYS A 106 -6.28 1.86 -23.56
CA LYS A 106 -6.95 1.51 -24.83
C LYS A 106 -5.97 1.22 -25.97
N ASP A 107 -4.80 1.85 -25.91
CA ASP A 107 -3.75 1.68 -26.92
C ASP A 107 -2.62 0.75 -26.43
N SER A 108 -2.80 0.09 -25.29
CA SER A 108 -1.80 -0.82 -24.73
C SER A 108 -1.89 -2.20 -25.40
N ALA A 109 -0.74 -2.71 -25.83
CA ALA A 109 -0.60 -4.06 -26.37
C ALA A 109 -0.64 -5.15 -25.26
N VAL A 110 -1.00 -4.79 -24.02
CA VAL A 110 -1.04 -5.71 -22.88
C VAL A 110 -2.41 -5.67 -22.21
N ASP A 111 -2.94 -6.84 -21.89
CA ASP A 111 -4.28 -7.02 -21.34
C ASP A 111 -4.33 -6.85 -19.82
N ASN A 112 -3.23 -7.08 -19.12
CA ASN A 112 -3.20 -7.07 -17.67
C ASN A 112 -3.02 -5.66 -17.09
N VAL A 113 -3.82 -5.40 -16.06
CA VAL A 113 -3.80 -4.14 -15.31
C VAL A 113 -2.83 -4.26 -14.14
N MET A 114 -1.89 -3.33 -14.04
CA MET A 114 -1.08 -3.18 -12.84
C MET A 114 -1.97 -2.66 -11.71
N PRO A 115 -2.05 -3.32 -10.56
CA PRO A 115 -2.82 -2.82 -9.43
C PRO A 115 -2.17 -1.57 -8.81
N PRO A 116 -2.93 -0.67 -8.17
CA PRO A 116 -2.37 0.41 -7.39
C PRO A 116 -1.67 -0.13 -6.13
N PHE A 117 -0.53 0.48 -5.78
CA PHE A 117 0.24 0.12 -4.59
C PHE A 117 0.17 1.21 -3.50
N ALA A 118 -0.94 1.92 -3.44
CA ALA A 118 -1.18 3.00 -2.48
C ALA A 118 -1.14 2.54 -1.00
N GLN A 119 -1.31 1.24 -0.74
CA GLN A 119 -1.27 0.64 0.60
C GLN A 119 0.15 0.44 1.15
N LEU A 120 1.20 0.51 0.32
CA LEU A 120 2.58 0.43 0.80
C LEU A 120 2.98 1.71 1.51
N SER A 121 3.84 1.59 2.53
CA SER A 121 4.47 2.75 3.16
C SER A 121 5.38 3.48 2.17
N ASP A 122 5.70 4.73 2.46
CA ASP A 122 6.59 5.52 1.61
C ASP A 122 8.00 4.94 1.61
N GLU A 123 8.45 4.39 2.73
CA GLU A 123 9.75 3.73 2.88
C GLU A 123 9.82 2.42 2.07
N ASP A 124 8.79 1.58 2.17
CA ASP A 124 8.74 0.32 1.43
C ASP A 124 8.70 0.56 -0.07
N LEU A 125 7.90 1.52 -0.51
CA LEU A 125 7.82 1.87 -1.92
C LEU A 125 9.13 2.49 -2.41
N ALA A 126 9.75 3.39 -1.64
CA ALA A 126 11.07 3.96 -1.98
C ALA A 126 12.14 2.86 -2.13
N ALA A 127 12.16 1.87 -1.24
CA ALA A 127 13.08 0.74 -1.34
C ALA A 127 12.85 -0.09 -2.62
N ILE A 128 11.59 -0.41 -2.94
CA ILE A 128 11.23 -1.12 -4.18
C ILE A 128 11.69 -0.34 -5.41
N LEU A 129 11.36 0.95 -5.47
CA LEU A 129 11.67 1.79 -6.61
C LEU A 129 13.17 2.00 -6.79
N THR A 130 13.91 2.12 -5.68
CA THR A 130 15.37 2.16 -5.70
C THR A 130 15.94 0.88 -6.31
N TYR A 131 15.50 -0.30 -5.84
CA TYR A 131 15.91 -1.58 -6.39
C TYR A 131 15.62 -1.67 -7.90
N ILE A 132 14.39 -1.33 -8.32
CA ILE A 132 13.97 -1.36 -9.72
C ILE A 132 14.86 -0.46 -10.59
N ARG A 133 15.13 0.77 -10.15
CA ARG A 133 15.93 1.75 -10.88
C ARG A 133 17.38 1.33 -10.99
N GLN A 134 17.94 0.77 -9.93
CA GLN A 134 19.33 0.28 -9.94
C GLN A 134 19.47 -0.99 -10.78
N LYS A 135 18.56 -1.93 -10.61
CA LYS A 135 18.63 -3.23 -11.27
C LYS A 135 18.23 -3.19 -12.74
N PHE A 136 17.18 -2.48 -13.08
CA PHE A 136 16.57 -2.47 -14.40
C PHE A 136 16.70 -1.13 -15.15
N GLY A 137 17.03 -0.07 -14.44
CA GLY A 137 17.18 1.28 -14.99
C GLY A 137 18.63 1.66 -15.36
N GLY A 138 19.56 0.70 -15.34
CA GLY A 138 20.96 0.98 -15.66
C GLY A 138 21.71 1.78 -14.60
N GLY A 139 21.39 1.60 -13.32
CA GLY A 139 22.01 2.33 -12.21
C GLY A 139 21.43 3.73 -11.98
N ALA A 140 20.18 3.98 -12.39
CA ALA A 140 19.52 5.25 -12.15
C ALA A 140 19.44 5.57 -10.64
N SER A 141 19.33 6.86 -10.29
CA SER A 141 19.34 7.35 -8.90
C SER A 141 18.33 6.66 -8.00
N ALA A 142 18.67 6.51 -6.72
CA ALA A 142 17.75 6.01 -5.70
C ALA A 142 16.53 6.92 -5.57
N VAL A 143 15.48 6.36 -5.01
CA VAL A 143 14.24 7.07 -4.61
C VAL A 143 14.20 7.12 -3.09
N ASP A 144 13.91 8.27 -2.52
CA ASP A 144 13.72 8.41 -1.08
C ASP A 144 12.23 8.46 -0.70
N ALA A 145 11.94 8.25 0.58
CA ALA A 145 10.58 8.24 1.10
C ALA A 145 9.88 9.60 0.95
N ALA A 146 10.62 10.70 1.01
CA ALA A 146 10.05 12.05 0.84
C ALA A 146 9.56 12.27 -0.60
N GLN A 147 10.26 11.75 -1.60
CA GLN A 147 9.81 11.77 -2.99
C GLN A 147 8.52 10.96 -3.18
N VAL A 148 8.40 9.80 -2.52
CA VAL A 148 7.17 8.99 -2.55
C VAL A 148 6.02 9.71 -1.86
N ALA A 149 6.26 10.30 -0.68
CA ALA A 149 5.26 11.08 0.04
C ALA A 149 4.74 12.27 -0.78
N ALA A 150 5.65 13.00 -1.45
CA ALA A 150 5.29 14.09 -2.35
C ALA A 150 4.45 13.61 -3.54
N ALA A 151 4.82 12.48 -4.15
CA ALA A 151 4.04 11.86 -5.22
C ALA A 151 2.63 11.48 -4.75
N ARG A 152 2.53 10.84 -3.58
CA ARG A 152 1.24 10.46 -2.97
C ARG A 152 0.34 11.65 -2.67
N ALA A 153 0.89 12.75 -2.18
CA ALA A 153 0.13 13.96 -1.88
C ALA A 153 -0.49 14.62 -3.12
N ASN A 154 0.10 14.37 -4.30
CA ASN A 154 -0.35 14.93 -5.57
C ASN A 154 -1.34 14.04 -6.34
N ILE A 155 -1.68 12.84 -5.82
CA ILE A 155 -2.68 11.97 -6.44
C ILE A 155 -4.08 12.50 -6.11
N PRO A 156 -4.93 12.77 -7.12
CA PRO A 156 -6.32 13.16 -6.89
C PRO A 156 -7.07 12.08 -6.09
N ARG A 157 -7.84 12.52 -5.10
CA ARG A 157 -8.70 11.62 -4.29
C ARG A 157 -10.02 11.39 -4.98
#